data_e5eab0ed4e411774090b9949bf96f63f
#
_entry.id   e5eab0ed4e411774090b9949bf96f63f
#
_cell.length_a   1.000
_cell.length_b   1.000
_cell.length_c   1.000
_cell.angle_alpha   90.00
_cell.angle_beta   90.00
_cell.angle_gamma   90.00
#
_symmetry.space_group_name_H-M   'P 1'
#
loop_
_entity.id
_entity.type
_entity.pdbx_description
1 polymer ?
#
loop_
_entity_poly.entity_id
_entity_poly.type
_entity_poly.pdbx_seq_one_letter_code
_entity_poly.pdbx_strand_id
1 'polypeptide(L)'
;LITSINVLIILLISFFIGQYVLSFFGITITALRIAGGIIITSSGFGLLNGNFSKNKGINKKVQKEVQNRTHIALTPLAMPMLAGPGSISLLIAYYQEHNTTSEIIISTISITVVAATIYLVLRSAHFLAKMLGSSGIVAISRIIGFLTIAIGIQYIISAILTIIRGI
;
A
#
# COMPACT_ATOMS: atom_id res chain seq x y z
N LEU A 1 -0.47 15.76 -7.58
CA LEU A 1 0.77 15.54 -8.31
C LEU A 1 1.89 15.08 -7.36
N ILE A 2 2.26 15.87 -6.35
CA ILE A 2 3.36 15.59 -5.42
C ILE A 2 3.17 14.22 -4.74
N THR A 3 1.98 13.91 -4.24
CA THR A 3 1.69 12.62 -3.60
C THR A 3 1.94 11.43 -4.53
N SER A 4 1.49 11.51 -5.78
CA SER A 4 1.65 10.42 -6.76
C SER A 4 3.11 10.23 -7.18
N ILE A 5 3.88 11.31 -7.28
CA ILE A 5 5.31 11.26 -7.53
C ILE A 5 6.03 10.59 -6.34
N ASN A 6 5.71 10.98 -5.11
CA ASN A 6 6.29 10.37 -3.92
C ASN A 6 5.96 8.87 -3.83
N VAL A 7 4.73 8.47 -4.13
CA VAL A 7 4.32 7.06 -4.19
C VAL A 7 5.14 6.32 -5.26
N LEU A 8 5.28 6.89 -6.46
CA LEU A 8 6.09 6.30 -7.52
C LEU A 8 7.54 6.07 -7.07
N ILE A 9 8.16 7.08 -6.48
CA ILE A 9 9.54 7.01 -6.00
C ILE A 9 9.69 5.92 -4.93
N ILE A 10 8.78 5.89 -3.94
CA ILE A 10 8.82 4.90 -2.85
C ILE A 10 8.65 3.48 -3.42
N LEU A 11 7.70 3.26 -4.32
CA LEU A 11 7.47 1.95 -4.93
C LEU A 11 8.66 1.49 -5.78
N LEU A 12 9.27 2.37 -6.57
CA LEU A 12 10.46 2.04 -7.36
C LEU A 12 11.67 1.75 -6.48
N ILE A 13 11.93 2.55 -5.45
CA ILE A 13 13.00 2.30 -4.49
C ILE A 13 12.78 0.94 -3.80
N SER A 14 11.55 0.67 -3.36
CA SER A 14 11.20 -0.60 -2.72
C SER A 14 11.39 -1.79 -3.66
N PHE A 15 11.03 -1.63 -4.93
CA PHE A 15 11.17 -2.67 -5.94
C PHE A 15 12.64 -3.02 -6.21
N PHE A 16 13.53 -2.03 -6.43
CA PHE A 16 14.92 -2.27 -6.79
C PHE A 16 15.84 -2.49 -5.59
N ILE A 17 15.61 -1.78 -4.49
CA ILE A 17 16.52 -1.75 -3.33
C ILE A 17 16.03 -2.69 -2.22
N GLY A 18 14.74 -3.00 -2.17
CA GLY A 18 14.13 -3.73 -1.06
C GLY A 18 14.77 -5.07 -0.77
N GLN A 19 15.18 -5.82 -1.78
CA GLN A 19 15.87 -7.10 -1.59
C GLN A 19 17.23 -6.95 -0.87
N TYR A 20 17.99 -5.90 -1.17
CA TYR A 20 19.27 -5.65 -0.52
C TYR A 20 19.09 -5.29 0.96
N VAL A 21 18.02 -4.54 1.27
CA VAL A 21 17.62 -4.24 2.64
C VAL A 21 17.27 -5.51 3.39
N LEU A 22 16.46 -6.41 2.80
CA LEU A 22 16.12 -7.69 3.43
C LEU A 22 17.36 -8.55 3.69
N SER A 23 18.25 -8.65 2.71
CA SER A 23 19.50 -9.41 2.84
C SER A 23 20.39 -8.85 3.94
N PHE A 24 20.46 -7.53 4.05
CA PHE A 24 21.24 -6.86 5.10
C PHE A 24 20.74 -7.19 6.51
N PHE A 25 19.41 -7.28 6.69
CA PHE A 25 18.81 -7.63 7.98
C PHE A 25 18.61 -9.14 8.18
N GLY A 26 18.96 -9.97 7.21
CA GLY A 26 18.75 -11.42 7.27
C GLY A 26 17.26 -11.82 7.26
N ILE A 27 16.38 -10.98 6.72
CA ILE A 27 14.94 -11.22 6.70
C ILE A 27 14.59 -12.04 5.46
N THR A 28 13.89 -13.16 5.65
CA THR A 28 13.40 -13.99 4.54
C THR A 28 12.18 -13.38 3.88
N ILE A 29 11.98 -13.66 2.58
CA ILE A 29 10.80 -13.22 1.83
C ILE A 29 9.52 -13.77 2.46
N THR A 30 9.58 -15.01 2.94
CA THR A 30 8.44 -15.68 3.56
C THR A 30 8.00 -14.95 4.83
N ALA A 31 8.97 -14.51 5.67
CA ALA A 31 8.68 -13.69 6.84
C ALA A 31 8.09 -12.34 6.44
N LEU A 32 8.64 -11.71 5.39
CA LEU A 32 8.13 -10.45 4.86
C LEU A 32 6.70 -10.58 4.33
N ARG A 33 6.37 -11.68 3.65
CA ARG A 33 5.01 -11.98 3.16
C ARG A 33 4.02 -12.11 4.29
N ILE A 34 4.39 -12.81 5.37
CA ILE A 34 3.54 -12.94 6.56
C ILE A 34 3.30 -11.57 7.19
N ALA A 35 4.37 -10.81 7.44
CA ALA A 35 4.27 -9.47 8.01
C ALA A 35 3.42 -8.53 7.14
N GLY A 36 3.67 -8.51 5.83
CA GLY A 36 2.89 -7.74 4.86
C GLY A 36 1.42 -8.16 4.84
N GLY A 37 1.13 -9.46 4.85
CA GLY A 37 -0.22 -10.00 4.91
C GLY A 37 -0.97 -9.58 6.19
N ILE A 38 -0.32 -9.57 7.34
CA ILE A 38 -0.89 -9.10 8.61
C ILE A 38 -1.26 -7.61 8.50
N ILE A 39 -0.36 -6.78 7.96
CA ILE A 39 -0.57 -5.34 7.81
C ILE A 39 -1.71 -5.06 6.82
N ILE A 40 -1.75 -5.76 5.68
CA ILE A 40 -2.82 -5.66 4.69
C ILE A 40 -4.16 -6.03 5.32
N THR A 41 -4.22 -7.16 6.04
CA THR A 41 -5.43 -7.63 6.73
C THR A 41 -5.90 -6.62 7.77
N SER A 42 -4.99 -6.10 8.61
CA SER A 42 -5.29 -5.07 9.60
C SER A 42 -5.85 -3.79 8.96
N SER A 43 -5.27 -3.36 7.84
CA SER A 43 -5.75 -2.21 7.07
C SER A 43 -7.16 -2.44 6.51
N GLY A 44 -7.43 -3.65 6.01
CA GLY A 44 -8.75 -4.05 5.55
C GLY A 44 -9.81 -4.03 6.66
N PHE A 45 -9.48 -4.48 7.87
CA PHE A 45 -10.37 -4.34 9.03
C PHE A 45 -10.64 -2.89 9.39
N GLY A 46 -9.63 -2.01 9.26
CA GLY A 46 -9.81 -0.56 9.44
C GLY A 46 -10.84 0.03 8.47
N LEU A 47 -10.80 -0.38 7.19
CA LEU A 47 -11.76 0.02 6.17
C LEU A 47 -13.16 -0.54 6.44
N LEU A 48 -13.26 -1.80 6.82
CA LEU A 48 -14.53 -2.49 7.08
C LEU A 48 -15.27 -1.86 8.27
N ASN A 49 -14.56 -1.55 9.35
CA ASN A 49 -15.12 -1.00 10.58
C ASN A 49 -15.34 0.52 10.53
N GLY A 50 -14.96 1.18 9.45
CA GLY A 50 -15.05 2.64 9.30
C GLY A 50 -14.13 3.42 10.24
N ASN A 51 -13.15 2.78 10.85
CA ASN A 51 -12.22 3.39 11.81
C ASN A 51 -11.25 4.40 11.19
N PHE A 52 -11.16 4.46 9.87
CA PHE A 52 -10.44 5.55 9.18
C PHE A 52 -11.01 6.94 9.49
N SER A 53 -12.29 7.01 9.87
CA SER A 53 -12.93 8.27 10.28
C SER A 53 -12.74 8.58 11.78
N LYS A 54 -12.44 7.59 12.62
CA LYS A 54 -12.34 7.74 14.08
C LYS A 54 -10.94 8.07 14.60
N ASN A 55 -9.89 7.86 13.82
CA ASN A 55 -8.53 8.36 14.16
C ASN A 55 -8.39 9.88 14.00
N LYS A 56 -9.50 10.63 14.13
CA LYS A 56 -9.53 12.07 14.38
C LYS A 56 -9.10 12.45 15.82
N GLY A 57 -8.46 11.55 16.55
CA GLY A 57 -7.71 11.82 17.75
C GLY A 57 -6.29 12.36 17.49
N ILE A 58 -6.00 12.80 16.27
CA ILE A 58 -4.79 13.56 16.00
C ILE A 58 -4.93 14.89 16.72
N ASN A 59 -4.13 15.03 17.80
CA ASN A 59 -4.00 16.21 18.64
C ASN A 59 -4.18 17.50 17.82
N LYS A 60 -4.98 18.46 18.36
CA LYS A 60 -5.15 19.82 17.82
C LYS A 60 -3.82 20.54 17.53
N LYS A 61 -2.69 20.08 18.06
CA LYS A 61 -1.34 20.56 17.73
C LYS A 61 -0.89 20.18 16.31
N VAL A 62 -1.25 18.99 15.82
CA VAL A 62 -0.91 18.55 14.46
C VAL A 62 -1.76 19.24 13.40
N GLN A 63 -2.96 19.71 13.75
CA GLN A 63 -3.79 20.50 12.83
C GLN A 63 -3.16 21.86 12.45
N LYS A 64 -2.30 22.45 13.30
CA LYS A 64 -1.56 23.68 12.97
C LYS A 64 -0.36 23.45 12.07
N GLU A 65 0.23 22.24 12.08
CA GLU A 65 1.34 21.85 11.18
C GLU A 65 0.86 21.42 9.79
N VAL A 66 -0.41 21.05 9.66
CA VAL A 66 -1.06 20.67 8.39
C VAL A 66 -1.20 21.84 7.40
N GLN A 67 -0.92 23.08 7.80
CA GLN A 67 -0.90 24.22 6.86
C GLN A 67 0.30 24.21 5.89
N ASN A 68 1.34 23.41 6.12
CA ASN A 68 2.41 23.21 5.16
C ASN A 68 2.06 22.05 4.20
N ARG A 69 1.47 22.39 3.07
CA ARG A 69 0.94 21.46 2.04
C ARG A 69 1.91 20.36 1.59
N THR A 70 3.21 20.58 1.70
CA THR A 70 4.24 19.65 1.24
C THR A 70 4.43 18.46 2.19
N HIS A 71 4.28 18.65 3.52
CA HIS A 71 4.39 17.59 4.51
C HIS A 71 3.22 16.60 4.49
N ILE A 72 2.02 17.05 4.07
CA ILE A 72 0.83 16.19 3.96
C ILE A 72 0.97 15.18 2.82
N ALA A 73 1.65 15.56 1.75
CA ALA A 73 1.83 14.70 0.58
C ALA A 73 2.77 13.52 0.85
N LEU A 74 3.73 13.67 1.76
CA LEU A 74 4.70 12.62 2.04
C LEU A 74 4.26 11.69 3.18
N THR A 75 3.84 12.23 4.32
CA THR A 75 3.70 11.46 5.55
C THR A 75 2.32 10.79 5.73
N PRO A 76 1.17 11.48 5.64
CA PRO A 76 -0.12 10.81 5.89
C PRO A 76 -0.74 10.12 4.68
N LEU A 77 -0.39 10.49 3.45
CA LEU A 77 -1.01 9.94 2.25
C LEU A 77 -0.12 8.98 1.48
N ALA A 78 1.16 9.33 1.25
CA ALA A 78 2.02 8.53 0.41
C ALA A 78 2.58 7.29 1.12
N MET A 79 3.12 7.44 2.33
CA MET A 79 3.74 6.32 3.04
C MET A 79 2.75 5.31 3.64
N PRO A 80 1.82 5.68 4.57
CA PRO A 80 1.02 4.65 5.22
C PRO A 80 -0.17 4.17 4.41
N MET A 81 -0.72 4.98 3.50
CA MET A 81 -1.95 4.63 2.81
C MET A 81 -1.75 4.09 1.39
N LEU A 82 -0.87 4.69 0.59
CA LEU A 82 -0.72 4.36 -0.83
C LEU A 82 0.51 3.49 -1.11
N ALA A 83 1.65 3.79 -0.47
CA ALA A 83 2.86 2.98 -0.52
C ALA A 83 3.13 2.38 0.87
N GLY A 84 2.15 1.65 1.40
CA GLY A 84 2.25 1.03 2.73
C GLY A 84 3.16 -0.19 2.76
N PRO A 85 3.50 -0.66 3.99
CA PRO A 85 4.37 -1.83 4.16
C PRO A 85 3.87 -3.07 3.40
N GLY A 86 2.56 -3.21 3.20
CA GLY A 86 1.98 -4.29 2.40
C GLY A 86 2.37 -4.21 0.92
N SER A 87 2.26 -3.02 0.30
CA SER A 87 2.64 -2.82 -1.11
C SER A 87 4.16 -2.98 -1.30
N ILE A 88 4.95 -2.49 -0.34
CA ILE A 88 6.41 -2.63 -0.32
C ILE A 88 6.79 -4.10 -0.25
N SER A 89 6.21 -4.85 0.68
CA SER A 89 6.44 -6.28 0.85
C SER A 89 6.11 -7.09 -0.41
N LEU A 90 5.00 -6.74 -1.07
CA LEU A 90 4.57 -7.38 -2.31
C LEU A 90 5.59 -7.13 -3.43
N LEU A 91 6.03 -5.89 -3.61
CA LEU A 91 6.98 -5.55 -4.67
C LEU A 91 8.35 -6.19 -4.48
N ILE A 92 8.83 -6.25 -3.24
CA ILE A 92 10.11 -6.90 -2.92
C ILE A 92 10.03 -8.40 -3.19
N ALA A 93 8.95 -9.06 -2.75
CA ALA A 93 8.74 -10.48 -3.00
C ALA A 93 8.61 -10.78 -4.49
N TYR A 94 7.90 -9.92 -5.23
CA TYR A 94 7.72 -10.08 -6.66
C TYR A 94 9.03 -9.94 -7.43
N TYR A 95 9.89 -8.98 -7.08
CA TYR A 95 11.20 -8.80 -7.72
C TYR A 95 12.10 -10.03 -7.58
N GLN A 96 12.04 -10.72 -6.46
CA GLN A 96 12.86 -11.91 -6.24
C GLN A 96 12.39 -13.14 -7.01
N GLU A 97 11.09 -13.24 -7.26
CA GLU A 97 10.51 -14.34 -8.04
C GLU A 97 10.60 -14.10 -9.55
N HIS A 98 10.65 -12.84 -9.97
CA HIS A 98 10.58 -12.40 -11.35
C HIS A 98 11.71 -11.41 -11.64
N ASN A 99 12.91 -11.92 -11.86
CA ASN A 99 14.11 -11.10 -12.05
C ASN A 99 14.67 -11.11 -13.50
N THR A 100 13.93 -11.68 -14.44
CA THR A 100 14.28 -11.61 -15.86
C THR A 100 14.15 -10.16 -16.36
N THR A 101 15.04 -9.74 -17.26
CA THR A 101 15.05 -8.35 -17.78
C THR A 101 13.68 -7.92 -18.31
N SER A 102 12.97 -8.81 -19.02
CA SER A 102 11.62 -8.53 -19.52
C SER A 102 10.61 -8.30 -18.40
N GLU A 103 10.67 -9.10 -17.31
CA GLU A 103 9.78 -8.98 -16.15
C GLU A 103 10.04 -7.70 -15.36
N ILE A 104 11.31 -7.29 -15.22
CA ILE A 104 11.68 -6.03 -14.58
C ILE A 104 11.12 -4.84 -15.36
N ILE A 105 11.21 -4.85 -16.70
CA ILE A 105 10.67 -3.79 -17.54
C ILE A 105 9.14 -3.72 -17.39
N ILE A 106 8.45 -4.86 -17.49
CA ILE A 106 7.00 -4.94 -17.34
C ILE A 106 6.56 -4.43 -15.96
N SER A 107 7.27 -4.83 -14.91
CA SER A 107 6.98 -4.41 -13.54
C SER A 107 7.18 -2.90 -13.35
N THR A 108 8.25 -2.34 -13.90
CA THR A 108 8.52 -0.90 -13.84
C THR A 108 7.43 -0.10 -14.58
N ILE A 109 7.00 -0.58 -15.73
CA ILE A 109 5.87 0.02 -16.47
C ILE A 109 4.59 -0.08 -15.63
N SER A 110 4.31 -1.24 -15.03
CA SER A 110 3.13 -1.46 -14.19
C SER A 110 3.11 -0.52 -12.99
N ILE A 111 4.23 -0.35 -12.28
CA ILE A 111 4.36 0.61 -11.15
C ILE A 111 4.07 2.03 -11.63
N THR A 112 4.56 2.41 -12.80
CA THR A 112 4.33 3.74 -13.37
C THR A 112 2.85 3.94 -13.72
N VAL A 113 2.20 2.94 -14.31
CA VAL A 113 0.75 2.96 -14.62
C VAL A 113 -0.08 3.06 -13.34
N VAL A 114 0.28 2.33 -12.29
CA VAL A 114 -0.38 2.43 -10.97
C VAL A 114 -0.24 3.83 -10.40
N ALA A 115 0.95 4.43 -10.43
CA ALA A 115 1.16 5.80 -9.95
C ALA A 115 0.36 6.83 -10.76
N ALA A 116 0.26 6.65 -12.08
CA ALA A 116 -0.58 7.49 -12.94
C ALA A 116 -2.07 7.33 -12.59
N THR A 117 -2.52 6.10 -12.35
CA THR A 117 -3.89 5.81 -11.91
C THR A 117 -4.20 6.48 -10.57
N ILE A 118 -3.29 6.39 -9.60
CA ILE A 118 -3.39 7.08 -8.31
C ILE A 118 -3.54 8.58 -8.53
N TYR A 119 -2.74 9.17 -9.42
CA TYR A 119 -2.85 10.59 -9.75
C TYR A 119 -4.25 10.95 -10.30
N LEU A 120 -4.76 10.17 -11.25
CA LEU A 120 -6.08 10.40 -11.83
C LEU A 120 -7.19 10.29 -10.79
N VAL A 121 -7.14 9.26 -9.94
CA VAL A 121 -8.12 9.06 -8.86
C VAL A 121 -8.07 10.20 -7.85
N LEU A 122 -6.87 10.61 -7.40
CA LEU A 122 -6.73 11.72 -6.47
C LEU A 122 -7.21 13.05 -7.07
N ARG A 123 -6.95 13.28 -8.36
CA ARG A 123 -7.44 14.46 -9.09
C ARG A 123 -8.97 14.48 -9.19
N SER A 124 -9.57 13.32 -9.40
CA SER A 124 -11.03 13.14 -9.52
C SER A 124 -11.73 12.94 -8.18
N ALA A 125 -11.00 12.85 -7.07
CA ALA A 125 -11.52 12.48 -5.76
C ALA A 125 -12.68 13.37 -5.30
N HIS A 126 -12.61 14.67 -5.54
CA HIS A 126 -13.68 15.61 -5.17
C HIS A 126 -14.99 15.33 -5.94
N PHE A 127 -14.87 15.05 -7.23
CA PHE A 127 -16.02 14.72 -8.08
C PHE A 127 -16.63 13.36 -7.68
N LEU A 128 -15.77 12.34 -7.49
CA LEU A 128 -16.20 11.00 -7.05
C LEU A 128 -16.88 11.04 -5.69
N ALA A 129 -16.32 11.78 -4.73
CA ALA A 129 -16.90 11.93 -3.40
C ALA A 129 -18.28 12.60 -3.43
N LYS A 130 -18.46 13.60 -4.31
CA LYS A 130 -19.76 14.28 -4.49
C LYS A 130 -20.81 13.35 -5.14
N MET A 131 -20.38 12.53 -6.10
CA MET A 131 -21.26 11.59 -6.81
C MET A 131 -21.71 10.44 -5.92
N LEU A 132 -20.81 9.86 -5.12
CA LEU A 132 -21.10 8.71 -4.25
C LEU A 132 -21.83 9.11 -2.95
N GLY A 133 -21.65 10.33 -2.49
CA GLY A 133 -22.14 10.75 -1.18
C GLY A 133 -21.50 9.98 -0.01
N SER A 134 -21.89 10.32 1.21
CA SER A 134 -21.33 9.69 2.42
C SER A 134 -21.63 8.20 2.52
N SER A 135 -22.85 7.79 2.20
CA SER A 135 -23.29 6.40 2.27
C SER A 135 -22.61 5.52 1.22
N GLY A 136 -22.44 6.03 -0.02
CA GLY A 136 -21.75 5.33 -1.09
C GLY A 136 -20.27 5.10 -0.78
N ILE A 137 -19.60 6.11 -0.22
CA ILE A 137 -18.20 5.99 0.23
C ILE A 137 -18.06 4.90 1.30
N VAL A 138 -18.97 4.86 2.28
CA VAL A 138 -18.95 3.83 3.33
C VAL A 138 -19.18 2.44 2.75
N ALA A 139 -20.14 2.28 1.83
CA ALA A 139 -20.42 1.00 1.19
C ALA A 139 -19.22 0.48 0.40
N ILE A 140 -18.63 1.31 -0.44
CA ILE A 140 -17.43 0.96 -1.22
C ILE A 140 -16.24 0.64 -0.30
N SER A 141 -16.03 1.43 0.76
CA SER A 141 -14.95 1.18 1.72
C SER A 141 -15.09 -0.19 2.39
N ARG A 142 -16.31 -0.63 2.70
CA ARG A 142 -16.56 -1.96 3.27
C ARG A 142 -16.26 -3.09 2.28
N ILE A 143 -16.69 -2.94 1.03
CA ILE A 143 -16.39 -3.93 -0.02
C ILE A 143 -14.88 -4.04 -0.25
N ILE A 144 -14.20 -2.91 -0.40
CA ILE A 144 -12.74 -2.86 -0.57
C ILE A 144 -12.05 -3.42 0.69
N GLY A 145 -12.53 -3.09 1.89
CA GLY A 145 -12.01 -3.62 3.14
C GLY A 145 -12.06 -5.15 3.19
N PHE A 146 -13.19 -5.74 2.81
CA PHE A 146 -13.34 -7.20 2.73
C PHE A 146 -12.36 -7.83 1.72
N LEU A 147 -12.25 -7.27 0.52
CA LEU A 147 -11.30 -7.74 -0.49
C LEU A 147 -9.85 -7.62 -0.01
N THR A 148 -9.52 -6.53 0.67
CA THR A 148 -8.18 -6.29 1.24
C THR A 148 -7.85 -7.33 2.31
N ILE A 149 -8.81 -7.69 3.17
CA ILE A 149 -8.64 -8.78 4.16
C ILE A 149 -8.36 -10.10 3.45
N ALA A 150 -9.14 -10.44 2.43
CA ALA A 150 -8.97 -11.68 1.68
C ALA A 150 -7.58 -11.76 1.01
N ILE A 151 -7.10 -10.67 0.42
CA ILE A 151 -5.75 -10.58 -0.16
C ILE A 151 -4.68 -10.76 0.92
N GLY A 152 -4.81 -10.10 2.06
CA GLY A 152 -3.85 -10.23 3.18
C GLY A 152 -3.77 -11.66 3.71
N ILE A 153 -4.90 -12.32 3.89
CA ILE A 153 -4.97 -13.72 4.31
C ILE A 153 -4.35 -14.63 3.25
N GLN A 154 -4.65 -14.42 1.96
CA GLN A 154 -4.05 -15.19 0.86
C GLN A 154 -2.52 -15.08 0.87
N TYR A 155 -1.98 -13.92 1.19
CA TYR A 155 -0.54 -13.68 1.30
C TYR A 155 0.09 -14.51 2.43
N ILE A 156 -0.57 -14.58 3.58
CA ILE A 156 -0.14 -15.38 4.72
C ILE A 156 -0.21 -16.88 4.39
N ILE A 157 -1.31 -17.34 3.81
CA ILE A 157 -1.48 -18.76 3.43
C ILE A 157 -0.40 -19.17 2.44
N SER A 158 -0.15 -18.36 1.40
CA SER A 158 0.89 -18.62 0.40
C SER A 158 2.27 -18.77 1.05
N ALA A 159 2.60 -17.91 2.01
CA ALA A 159 3.86 -17.96 2.74
C ALA A 159 3.98 -19.22 3.61
N ILE A 160 2.91 -19.60 4.31
CA ILE A 160 2.88 -20.82 5.13
C ILE A 160 3.05 -22.08 4.25
N LEU A 161 2.35 -22.14 3.12
CA LEU A 161 2.48 -23.25 2.18
C LEU A 161 3.90 -23.39 1.62
N THR A 162 4.59 -22.28 1.38
CA THR A 162 5.99 -22.28 0.96
C THR A 162 6.89 -22.87 2.05
N ILE A 163 6.67 -22.55 3.33
CA ILE A 163 7.42 -23.12 4.44
C ILE A 163 7.18 -24.63 4.56
N ILE A 164 5.92 -25.09 4.47
CA ILE A 164 5.56 -26.49 4.62
C ILE A 164 6.11 -27.35 3.48
N ARG A 165 6.15 -26.80 2.28
CA ARG A 165 6.68 -27.52 1.10
C ARG A 165 8.20 -27.57 1.06
N GLY A 166 8.91 -26.86 1.94
CA GLY A 166 10.37 -26.87 2.02
C GLY A 166 11.06 -26.18 0.84
N ILE A 167 10.36 -25.29 0.18
CA ILE A 167 10.86 -24.52 -0.96
C ILE A 167 11.21 -23.11 -0.53
#